data_9cd01954120ba4fca882c6bedf5a59fa
#
_entry.id   9cd01954120ba4fca882c6bedf5a59fa
#
_cell.length_a   1.000
_cell.length_b   1.000
_cell.length_c   1.000
_cell.angle_alpha   90.00
_cell.angle_beta   90.00
_cell.angle_gamma   90.00
#
_symmetry.space_group_name_H-M   'P 1'
#
loop_
_entity.id
_entity.type
_entity.pdbx_description
1 polymer ?
#
loop_
_entity_poly.entity_id
_entity_poly.type
_entity_poly.pdbx_seq_one_letter_code
_entity_poly.pdbx_strand_id
1 'polypeptide(L)'
;LVLLGIIVALVNLAGGSAAFGRWAEKNIHTRVGAQLATFILGILIFIDDYFNCLTVGSVMRPVTDRHQISRPKLAYLIDATAAPVCMIAPISSWAAAVSSTAEDLDTGISGIQLFIRAIPYNFYSLLTFVFIITLTLLKFDYGAMRGFEERARNTGDLSGSAGSTEENANPKGRVIDLVIPVIMLIILCTIGMLYVGGFFGADTSGCTDYAGDFIGAFGNTDAFVGLPWGGIIALVLTVIY
;
A
#
# COMPACT_ATOMS: atom_id res chain seq x y z
N LEU A 1 3.81 9.95 -7.08
CA LEU A 1 3.21 10.50 -5.85
C LEU A 1 2.00 11.36 -6.16
N VAL A 2 2.09 12.42 -7.00
CA VAL A 2 0.97 13.35 -7.28
C VAL A 2 -0.25 12.61 -7.85
N LEU A 3 -0.06 11.75 -8.85
CA LEU A 3 -1.15 10.95 -9.44
C LEU A 3 -1.88 10.09 -8.40
N LEU A 4 -1.13 9.42 -7.54
CA LEU A 4 -1.69 8.60 -6.46
C LEU A 4 -2.47 9.46 -5.46
N GLY A 5 -1.92 10.61 -5.07
CA GLY A 5 -2.62 11.56 -4.21
C GLY A 5 -3.95 12.04 -4.79
N ILE A 6 -4.02 12.29 -6.11
CA ILE A 6 -5.26 12.67 -6.79
C ILE A 6 -6.29 11.53 -6.78
N ILE A 7 -5.87 10.29 -7.06
CA ILE A 7 -6.77 9.12 -7.00
C ILE A 7 -7.35 8.95 -5.60
N VAL A 8 -6.52 9.04 -4.55
CA VAL A 8 -6.96 8.94 -3.17
C VAL A 8 -7.93 10.08 -2.81
N ALA A 9 -7.64 11.32 -3.25
CA ALA A 9 -8.53 12.45 -3.04
C ALA A 9 -9.89 12.24 -3.73
N LEU A 10 -9.93 11.73 -4.97
CA LEU A 10 -11.17 11.40 -5.68
C LEU A 10 -11.97 10.32 -4.95
N VAL A 11 -11.34 9.24 -4.50
CA VAL A 11 -11.96 8.17 -3.72
C VAL A 11 -12.57 8.71 -2.41
N ASN A 12 -11.86 9.62 -1.74
CA ASN A 12 -12.36 10.27 -0.52
C ASN A 12 -13.54 11.19 -0.82
N LEU A 13 -13.48 12.00 -1.88
CA LEU A 13 -14.59 12.87 -2.31
C LEU A 13 -15.83 12.06 -2.71
N ALA A 14 -15.66 10.93 -3.39
CA ALA A 14 -16.74 10.00 -3.71
C ALA A 14 -17.35 9.36 -2.45
N GLY A 15 -16.64 9.39 -1.32
CA GLY A 15 -17.08 8.82 -0.04
C GLY A 15 -16.77 7.33 0.11
N GLY A 16 -15.93 6.77 -0.75
CA GLY A 16 -15.52 5.37 -0.73
C GLY A 16 -14.85 4.97 0.59
N SER A 17 -13.91 5.78 1.08
CA SER A 17 -13.22 5.55 2.37
C SER A 17 -14.18 5.59 3.56
N ALA A 18 -15.11 6.55 3.59
CA ALA A 18 -16.13 6.65 4.63
C ALA A 18 -17.12 5.46 4.59
N ALA A 19 -17.48 4.99 3.39
CA ALA A 19 -18.32 3.80 3.21
C ALA A 19 -17.63 2.53 3.70
N PHE A 20 -16.34 2.37 3.41
CA PHE A 20 -15.55 1.26 3.93
C PHE A 20 -15.46 1.34 5.46
N GLY A 21 -15.27 2.53 6.02
CA GLY A 21 -15.30 2.74 7.47
C GLY A 21 -16.61 2.22 8.09
N ARG A 22 -17.76 2.60 7.52
CA ARG A 22 -19.08 2.10 7.97
C ARG A 22 -19.24 0.58 7.86
N TRP A 23 -18.71 -0.02 6.78
CA TRP A 23 -18.70 -1.47 6.61
C TRP A 23 -17.81 -2.16 7.65
N ALA A 24 -16.61 -1.62 7.85
CA ALA A 24 -15.65 -2.14 8.83
C ALA A 24 -16.20 -2.03 10.26
N GLU A 25 -16.95 -0.98 10.58
CA GLU A 25 -17.63 -0.82 11.87
C GLU A 25 -18.60 -1.96 12.21
N LYS A 26 -19.26 -2.52 11.20
CA LYS A 26 -20.19 -3.64 11.38
C LYS A 26 -19.48 -4.97 11.61
N ASN A 27 -18.27 -5.11 11.11
CA ASN A 27 -17.51 -6.36 11.10
C ASN A 27 -16.35 -6.38 12.10
N ILE A 28 -15.81 -5.20 12.45
CA ILE A 28 -14.68 -5.05 13.35
C ILE A 28 -15.22 -4.51 14.68
N HIS A 29 -15.17 -5.35 15.73
CA HIS A 29 -15.73 -5.00 17.04
C HIS A 29 -14.66 -4.77 18.10
N THR A 30 -13.40 -5.00 17.79
CA THR A 30 -12.32 -4.92 18.76
C THR A 30 -11.19 -4.03 18.28
N ARG A 31 -10.51 -3.36 19.22
CA ARG A 31 -9.33 -2.55 18.97
C ARG A 31 -8.19 -3.34 18.32
N VAL A 32 -7.97 -4.58 18.78
CA VAL A 32 -6.99 -5.51 18.18
C VAL A 32 -7.41 -5.85 16.75
N GLY A 33 -8.71 -6.10 16.54
CA GLY A 33 -9.25 -6.36 15.21
C GLY A 33 -9.02 -5.19 14.23
N ALA A 34 -9.19 -3.94 14.69
CA ALA A 34 -8.94 -2.78 13.85
C ALA A 34 -7.46 -2.64 13.46
N GLN A 35 -6.53 -2.90 14.38
CA GLN A 35 -5.09 -2.88 14.11
C GLN A 35 -4.68 -4.01 13.16
N LEU A 36 -5.17 -5.23 13.39
CA LEU A 36 -4.91 -6.36 12.50
C LEU A 36 -5.53 -6.17 11.11
N ALA A 37 -6.74 -5.59 11.02
CA ALA A 37 -7.35 -5.25 9.74
C ALA A 37 -6.53 -4.21 8.98
N THR A 38 -5.97 -3.21 9.67
CA THR A 38 -5.03 -2.23 9.08
C THR A 38 -3.80 -2.94 8.51
N PHE A 39 -3.21 -3.84 9.28
CA PHE A 39 -2.04 -4.60 8.88
C PHE A 39 -2.34 -5.51 7.67
N ILE A 40 -3.47 -6.26 7.70
CA ILE A 40 -3.88 -7.13 6.59
C ILE A 40 -4.16 -6.31 5.33
N LEU A 41 -4.85 -5.18 5.45
CA LEU A 41 -5.09 -4.30 4.29
C LEU A 41 -3.78 -3.77 3.71
N GLY A 42 -2.81 -3.41 4.56
CA GLY A 42 -1.47 -3.03 4.14
C GLY A 42 -0.75 -4.16 3.37
N ILE A 43 -0.88 -5.42 3.82
CA ILE A 43 -0.32 -6.56 3.09
C ILE A 43 -0.99 -6.75 1.73
N LEU A 44 -2.29 -6.53 1.61
CA LEU A 44 -3.01 -6.69 0.35
C LEU A 44 -2.64 -5.63 -0.71
N ILE A 45 -2.19 -4.45 -0.27
CA ILE A 45 -1.78 -3.35 -1.16
C ILE A 45 -0.25 -3.32 -1.25
N PHE A 46 0.36 -4.33 -1.84
CA PHE A 46 1.81 -4.56 -1.85
C PHE A 46 2.56 -3.99 -3.08
N ILE A 47 1.88 -3.38 -4.02
CA ILE A 47 2.49 -2.96 -5.30
C ILE A 47 3.45 -1.79 -5.13
N ASP A 48 3.04 -0.80 -4.33
CA ASP A 48 3.82 0.41 -4.07
C ASP A 48 3.59 0.89 -2.64
N ASP A 49 4.66 1.23 -1.93
CA ASP A 49 4.61 1.62 -0.52
C ASP A 49 3.95 2.98 -0.28
N TYR A 50 4.16 3.96 -1.17
CA TYR A 50 3.50 5.26 -1.07
C TYR A 50 1.99 5.16 -1.28
N PHE A 51 1.58 4.37 -2.29
CA PHE A 51 0.17 4.10 -2.52
C PHE A 51 -0.46 3.37 -1.35
N ASN A 52 0.25 2.38 -0.79
CA ASN A 52 -0.15 1.67 0.42
C ASN A 52 -0.41 2.66 1.56
N CYS A 53 0.57 3.51 1.90
CA CYS A 53 0.46 4.48 2.98
C CYS A 53 -0.75 5.41 2.82
N LEU A 54 -0.94 5.98 1.63
CA LEU A 54 -2.03 6.91 1.37
C LEU A 54 -3.40 6.22 1.42
N THR A 55 -3.52 5.04 0.80
CA THR A 55 -4.79 4.32 0.71
C THR A 55 -5.19 3.73 2.06
N VAL A 56 -4.30 2.96 2.71
CA VAL A 56 -4.58 2.36 4.02
C VAL A 56 -4.85 3.45 5.05
N GLY A 57 -4.09 4.55 5.01
CA GLY A 57 -4.28 5.69 5.91
C GLY A 57 -5.66 6.31 5.79
N SER A 58 -6.10 6.61 4.59
CA SER A 58 -7.42 7.22 4.36
C SER A 58 -8.57 6.27 4.71
N VAL A 59 -8.42 4.99 4.38
CA VAL A 59 -9.46 3.95 4.57
C VAL A 59 -9.61 3.56 6.03
N MET A 60 -8.49 3.35 6.74
CA MET A 60 -8.51 2.84 8.11
C MET A 60 -8.66 3.93 9.18
N ARG A 61 -8.45 5.20 8.84
CA ARG A 61 -8.60 6.32 9.77
C ARG A 61 -9.97 6.35 10.47
N PRO A 62 -11.12 6.33 9.78
CA PRO A 62 -12.42 6.33 10.45
C PRO A 62 -12.63 5.10 11.34
N VAL A 63 -12.09 3.94 10.96
CA VAL A 63 -12.18 2.71 11.74
C VAL A 63 -11.36 2.81 13.02
N THR A 64 -10.11 3.27 12.92
CA THR A 64 -9.21 3.41 14.07
C THR A 64 -9.65 4.52 15.02
N ASP A 65 -10.16 5.63 14.49
CA ASP A 65 -10.70 6.76 15.29
C ASP A 65 -11.86 6.26 16.17
N ARG A 66 -12.77 5.47 15.61
CA ARG A 66 -13.89 4.89 16.37
C ARG A 66 -13.45 3.94 17.48
N HIS A 67 -12.38 3.19 17.27
CA HIS A 67 -11.82 2.29 18.28
C HIS A 67 -10.84 2.98 19.23
N GLN A 68 -10.81 4.32 19.23
CA GLN A 68 -9.93 5.13 20.08
C GLN A 68 -8.45 4.74 19.95
N ILE A 69 -8.01 4.39 18.74
CA ILE A 69 -6.61 4.15 18.40
C ILE A 69 -6.04 5.50 17.98
N SER A 70 -4.92 5.89 18.58
CA SER A 70 -4.29 7.18 18.25
C SER A 70 -3.81 7.22 16.80
N ARG A 71 -3.84 8.39 16.18
CA ARG A 71 -3.32 8.59 14.81
C ARG A 71 -1.83 8.31 14.67
N PRO A 72 -0.97 8.62 15.67
CA PRO A 72 0.41 8.15 15.65
C PRO A 72 0.54 6.63 15.61
N LYS A 73 -0.35 5.87 16.29
CA LYS A 73 -0.37 4.42 16.22
C LYS A 73 -0.80 3.92 14.84
N LEU A 74 -1.80 4.55 14.24
CA LEU A 74 -2.21 4.24 12.87
C LEU A 74 -1.06 4.51 11.89
N ALA A 75 -0.43 5.68 12.00
CA ALA A 75 0.72 6.02 11.16
C ALA A 75 1.86 5.01 11.29
N TYR A 76 2.18 4.59 12.52
CA TYR A 76 3.16 3.54 12.77
C TYR A 76 2.79 2.21 12.10
N LEU A 77 1.53 1.76 12.22
CA LEU A 77 1.08 0.51 11.61
C LEU A 77 1.19 0.55 10.10
N ILE A 78 0.85 1.67 9.48
CA ILE A 78 0.90 1.86 8.03
C ILE A 78 2.37 1.88 7.57
N ASP A 79 3.18 2.73 8.16
CA ASP A 79 4.60 2.91 7.78
C ASP A 79 5.39 1.61 7.98
N ALA A 80 5.21 0.96 9.13
CA ALA A 80 5.86 -0.30 9.46
C ALA A 80 5.35 -1.51 8.63
N THR A 81 4.29 -1.36 7.82
CA THR A 81 3.76 -2.42 6.95
C THR A 81 4.10 -2.16 5.49
N ALA A 82 3.95 -0.92 5.02
CA ALA A 82 3.99 -0.58 3.61
C ALA A 82 5.33 -0.91 2.93
N ALA A 83 6.44 -0.38 3.42
CA ALA A 83 7.76 -0.68 2.85
C ALA A 83 8.15 -2.15 3.06
N PRO A 84 8.03 -2.74 4.27
CA PRO A 84 8.37 -4.16 4.47
C PRO A 84 7.60 -5.12 3.57
N VAL A 85 6.32 -4.89 3.28
CA VAL A 85 5.56 -5.77 2.38
C VAL A 85 6.05 -5.65 0.94
N CYS A 86 6.34 -4.44 0.47
CA CYS A 86 6.86 -4.22 -0.87
C CYS A 86 8.27 -4.84 -1.07
N MET A 87 9.08 -4.86 0.01
CA MET A 87 10.42 -5.45 -0.01
C MET A 87 10.45 -6.98 -0.02
N ILE A 88 9.33 -7.66 0.18
CA ILE A 88 9.20 -9.13 0.08
C ILE A 88 8.20 -9.58 -0.97
N ALA A 89 7.42 -8.67 -1.54
CA ALA A 89 6.48 -8.97 -2.61
C ALA A 89 7.22 -9.00 -3.97
N PRO A 90 7.23 -10.13 -4.68
CA PRO A 90 7.98 -10.26 -5.93
C PRO A 90 7.37 -9.44 -7.09
N ILE A 91 6.15 -8.95 -6.92
CA ILE A 91 5.46 -8.08 -7.88
C ILE A 91 5.22 -6.73 -7.20
N SER A 92 6.28 -5.94 -7.04
CA SER A 92 6.23 -4.62 -6.40
C SER A 92 7.16 -3.64 -7.10
N SER A 93 6.96 -2.34 -6.84
CA SER A 93 7.88 -1.30 -7.31
C SER A 93 9.33 -1.53 -6.84
N TRP A 94 9.50 -2.09 -5.63
CA TRP A 94 10.81 -2.43 -5.09
C TRP A 94 11.46 -3.62 -5.81
N ALA A 95 10.68 -4.67 -6.14
CA ALA A 95 11.18 -5.80 -6.90
C ALA A 95 11.69 -5.36 -8.28
N ALA A 96 10.95 -4.49 -8.97
CA ALA A 96 11.37 -3.94 -10.25
C ALA A 96 12.63 -3.08 -10.13
N ALA A 97 12.69 -2.16 -9.14
CA ALA A 97 13.85 -1.30 -8.94
C ALA A 97 15.13 -2.08 -8.56
N VAL A 98 15.01 -3.11 -7.72
CA VAL A 98 16.15 -3.98 -7.36
C VAL A 98 16.57 -4.82 -8.55
N SER A 99 15.62 -5.33 -9.35
CA SER A 99 15.92 -6.14 -10.52
C SER A 99 16.71 -5.36 -11.57
N SER A 100 16.29 -4.14 -11.91
CA SER A 100 17.01 -3.30 -12.86
C SER A 100 18.44 -2.97 -12.38
N THR A 101 18.61 -2.65 -11.09
CA THR A 101 19.93 -2.41 -10.51
C THR A 101 20.83 -3.66 -10.52
N ALA A 102 20.24 -4.85 -10.32
CA ALA A 102 20.99 -6.09 -10.30
C ALA A 102 21.46 -6.52 -11.71
N GLU A 103 20.72 -6.19 -12.75
CA GLU A 103 21.11 -6.44 -14.14
C GLU A 103 22.35 -5.62 -14.54
N ASP A 104 22.47 -4.37 -14.07
CA ASP A 104 23.65 -3.51 -14.30
C ASP A 104 24.94 -4.11 -13.67
N LEU A 105 24.83 -5.03 -12.70
CA LEU A 105 25.96 -5.63 -12.00
C LEU A 105 26.51 -6.91 -12.65
N ASP A 106 25.91 -7.39 -13.75
CA ASP A 106 26.32 -8.60 -14.49
C ASP A 106 26.58 -9.82 -13.57
N THR A 107 25.65 -10.10 -12.67
CA THR A 107 25.77 -11.14 -11.64
C THR A 107 25.57 -12.56 -12.20
N GLY A 108 25.20 -12.72 -13.47
CA GLY A 108 24.89 -14.00 -14.12
C GLY A 108 23.56 -14.63 -13.67
N ILE A 109 22.77 -13.94 -12.83
CA ILE A 109 21.42 -14.33 -12.42
C ILE A 109 20.46 -13.16 -12.68
N SER A 110 19.22 -13.45 -13.08
CA SER A 110 18.25 -12.36 -13.32
C SER A 110 17.94 -11.62 -12.02
N GLY A 111 17.71 -10.30 -12.12
CA GLY A 111 17.44 -9.45 -10.97
C GLY A 111 16.26 -9.94 -10.13
N ILE A 112 15.17 -10.41 -10.78
CA ILE A 112 14.01 -10.98 -10.07
C ILE A 112 14.36 -12.27 -9.31
N GLN A 113 15.24 -13.12 -9.84
CA GLN A 113 15.73 -14.31 -9.12
C GLN A 113 16.55 -13.92 -7.90
N LEU A 114 17.40 -12.88 -8.04
CA LEU A 114 18.15 -12.33 -6.92
C LEU A 114 17.20 -11.81 -5.83
N PHE A 115 16.19 -11.03 -6.21
CA PHE A 115 15.18 -10.51 -5.30
C PHE A 115 14.46 -11.63 -4.54
N ILE A 116 13.95 -12.65 -5.25
CA ILE A 116 13.23 -13.78 -4.63
C ILE A 116 14.14 -14.54 -3.66
N ARG A 117 15.40 -14.77 -4.02
CA ARG A 117 16.37 -15.43 -3.14
C ARG A 117 16.72 -14.61 -1.91
N ALA A 118 16.63 -13.28 -1.98
CA ALA A 118 16.90 -12.38 -0.86
C ALA A 118 15.74 -12.30 0.15
N ILE A 119 14.50 -12.65 -0.23
CA ILE A 119 13.32 -12.55 0.66
C ILE A 119 13.54 -13.21 2.02
N PRO A 120 14.01 -14.47 2.15
CA PRO A 120 14.18 -15.10 3.46
C PRO A 120 15.31 -14.46 4.31
N TYR A 121 16.17 -13.67 3.71
CA TYR A 121 17.24 -12.94 4.38
C TYR A 121 16.86 -11.49 4.71
N ASN A 122 15.69 -11.05 4.29
CA ASN A 122 15.17 -9.73 4.66
C ASN A 122 14.60 -9.76 6.08
N PHE A 123 15.51 -9.85 7.05
CA PHE A 123 15.15 -9.91 8.47
C PHE A 123 14.37 -8.68 8.94
N TYR A 124 14.63 -7.52 8.35
CA TYR A 124 13.88 -6.30 8.69
C TYR A 124 12.38 -6.50 8.44
N SER A 125 11.99 -6.87 7.24
CA SER A 125 10.57 -7.07 6.90
C SER A 125 9.93 -8.17 7.74
N LEU A 126 10.60 -9.32 7.86
CA LEU A 126 10.07 -10.47 8.60
C LEU A 126 9.90 -10.17 10.09
N LEU A 127 10.93 -9.58 10.73
CA LEU A 127 10.88 -9.24 12.15
C LEU A 127 9.89 -8.11 12.43
N THR A 128 9.75 -7.13 11.54
CA THR A 128 8.77 -6.05 11.69
C THR A 128 7.35 -6.61 11.69
N PHE A 129 7.02 -7.58 10.82
CA PHE A 129 5.69 -8.22 10.84
C PHE A 129 5.45 -8.97 12.15
N VAL A 130 6.41 -9.76 12.60
CA VAL A 130 6.31 -10.45 13.89
C VAL A 130 6.12 -9.43 15.03
N PHE A 131 6.85 -8.32 14.98
CA PHE A 131 6.78 -7.27 15.99
C PHE A 131 5.40 -6.59 16.01
N ILE A 132 4.85 -6.19 14.85
CA ILE A 132 3.51 -5.60 14.73
C ILE A 132 2.46 -6.54 15.30
N ILE A 133 2.46 -7.81 14.87
CA ILE A 133 1.49 -8.82 15.33
C ILE A 133 1.62 -9.02 16.85
N THR A 134 2.84 -9.16 17.36
CA THR A 134 3.10 -9.40 18.78
C THR A 134 2.62 -8.22 19.63
N LEU A 135 2.99 -6.99 19.29
CA LEU A 135 2.55 -5.79 20.02
C LEU A 135 1.02 -5.64 20.01
N THR A 136 0.41 -5.92 18.86
CA THR A 136 -1.05 -5.83 18.71
C THR A 136 -1.77 -6.85 19.56
N LEU A 137 -1.34 -8.12 19.55
CA LEU A 137 -1.95 -9.21 20.33
C LEU A 137 -1.72 -9.06 21.83
N LEU A 138 -0.52 -8.66 22.23
CA LEU A 138 -0.19 -8.41 23.65
C LEU A 138 -0.81 -7.10 24.16
N LYS A 139 -1.39 -6.26 23.28
CA LYS A 139 -1.93 -4.92 23.62
C LYS A 139 -0.90 -4.07 24.35
N PHE A 140 0.36 -4.20 23.95
CA PHE A 140 1.49 -3.54 24.57
C PHE A 140 1.94 -2.34 23.75
N ASP A 141 1.96 -1.19 24.39
CA ASP A 141 2.46 0.05 23.83
C ASP A 141 3.62 0.55 24.70
N TYR A 142 4.72 1.00 24.10
CA TYR A 142 5.92 1.43 24.80
C TYR A 142 6.36 2.84 24.40
N GLY A 143 7.21 3.45 25.20
CA GLY A 143 7.78 4.76 24.94
C GLY A 143 6.71 5.84 24.74
N ALA A 144 6.93 6.75 23.80
CA ALA A 144 6.02 7.84 23.49
C ALA A 144 4.64 7.34 23.01
N MET A 145 4.58 6.19 22.31
CA MET A 145 3.34 5.62 21.80
C MET A 145 2.35 5.31 22.91
N ARG A 146 2.83 4.83 24.07
CA ARG A 146 1.98 4.57 25.24
C ARG A 146 1.25 5.83 25.69
N GLY A 147 1.92 6.98 25.73
CA GLY A 147 1.29 8.25 26.12
C GLY A 147 0.21 8.72 25.13
N PHE A 148 0.40 8.51 23.83
CA PHE A 148 -0.63 8.80 22.83
C PHE A 148 -1.83 7.89 22.97
N GLU A 149 -1.59 6.60 23.19
CA GLU A 149 -2.64 5.60 23.32
C GLU A 149 -3.44 5.77 24.63
N GLU A 150 -2.79 6.12 25.75
CA GLU A 150 -3.47 6.44 27.01
C GLU A 150 -4.34 7.70 26.88
N ARG A 151 -3.88 8.75 26.19
CA ARG A 151 -4.69 9.94 25.89
C ARG A 151 -5.87 9.60 25.02
N ALA A 152 -5.67 8.87 23.92
CA ALA A 152 -6.74 8.44 23.05
C ALA A 152 -7.84 7.67 23.79
N ARG A 153 -7.47 6.80 24.73
CA ARG A 153 -8.43 6.03 25.55
C ARG A 153 -9.16 6.87 26.59
N ASN A 154 -8.45 7.76 27.27
CA ASN A 154 -8.98 8.46 28.45
C ASN A 154 -9.72 9.75 28.09
N THR A 155 -9.23 10.47 27.08
CA THR A 155 -9.77 11.79 26.71
C THR A 155 -10.43 11.80 25.33
N GLY A 156 -10.30 10.74 24.54
CA GLY A 156 -10.75 10.73 23.15
C GLY A 156 -9.87 11.58 22.20
N ASP A 157 -8.77 12.15 22.70
CA ASP A 157 -7.84 12.90 21.85
C ASP A 157 -6.98 11.95 21.02
N LEU A 158 -7.36 11.79 19.75
CA LEU A 158 -6.71 10.90 18.80
C LEU A 158 -5.51 11.54 18.09
N SER A 159 -5.47 12.87 18.03
CA SER A 159 -4.59 13.62 17.14
C SER A 159 -3.28 14.04 17.77
N GLY A 160 -3.20 14.08 19.10
CA GLY A 160 -1.98 14.42 19.83
C GLY A 160 -1.38 15.78 19.49
N SER A 161 -2.14 16.75 19.02
CA SER A 161 -1.79 18.13 18.62
C SER A 161 -1.93 18.46 17.12
N ALA A 162 -2.14 17.52 16.23
CA ALA A 162 -2.44 17.82 14.83
C ALA A 162 -3.96 17.99 14.66
N GLY A 163 -4.39 19.19 14.26
CA GLY A 163 -5.80 19.52 14.06
C GLY A 163 -6.53 18.52 13.18
N SER A 164 -7.77 18.20 13.55
CA SER A 164 -8.68 17.39 12.75
C SER A 164 -9.06 18.15 11.48
N THR A 165 -8.52 17.75 10.35
CA THR A 165 -9.11 18.11 9.07
C THR A 165 -10.34 17.21 8.90
N GLU A 166 -11.52 17.74 9.15
CA GLU A 166 -12.77 17.07 8.77
C GLU A 166 -12.82 17.04 7.24
N GLU A 167 -12.56 15.90 6.65
CA GLU A 167 -12.83 15.70 5.22
C GLU A 167 -14.34 15.61 5.04
N ASN A 168 -14.90 16.53 4.24
CA ASN A 168 -16.28 16.51 3.79
C ASN A 168 -16.49 15.33 2.82
N ALA A 169 -16.58 14.12 3.35
CA ALA A 169 -16.84 12.94 2.56
C ALA A 169 -18.33 12.83 2.20
N ASN A 170 -18.62 12.42 0.96
CA ASN A 170 -19.99 12.18 0.51
C ASN A 170 -20.66 11.07 1.36
N PRO A 171 -21.78 11.34 2.06
CA PRO A 171 -22.44 10.32 2.89
C PRO A 171 -23.07 9.18 2.09
N LYS A 172 -23.28 9.36 0.78
CA LYS A 172 -23.88 8.37 -0.14
C LYS A 172 -22.85 7.41 -0.74
N GLY A 173 -21.55 7.58 -0.48
CA GLY A 173 -20.50 6.72 -1.01
C GLY A 173 -20.73 5.26 -0.67
N ARG A 174 -20.27 4.37 -1.54
CA ARG A 174 -20.32 2.91 -1.43
C ARG A 174 -18.91 2.35 -1.27
N VAL A 175 -18.78 1.17 -0.67
CA VAL A 175 -17.49 0.46 -0.55
C VAL A 175 -16.86 0.21 -1.93
N ILE A 176 -17.67 -0.01 -2.94
CA ILE A 176 -17.25 -0.22 -4.33
C ILE A 176 -16.48 0.99 -4.88
N ASP A 177 -16.83 2.22 -4.46
CA ASP A 177 -16.18 3.46 -4.90
C ASP A 177 -14.73 3.59 -4.37
N LEU A 178 -14.35 2.75 -3.42
CA LEU A 178 -12.97 2.55 -3.01
C LEU A 178 -12.33 1.35 -3.73
N VAL A 179 -13.04 0.22 -3.75
CA VAL A 179 -12.47 -1.07 -4.20
C VAL A 179 -12.16 -1.04 -5.70
N ILE A 180 -13.04 -0.47 -6.54
CA ILE A 180 -12.82 -0.43 -7.99
C ILE A 180 -11.59 0.39 -8.37
N PRO A 181 -11.39 1.66 -7.93
CA PRO A 181 -10.18 2.41 -8.23
C PRO A 181 -8.89 1.72 -7.77
N VAL A 182 -8.91 1.09 -6.59
CA VAL A 182 -7.75 0.36 -6.06
C VAL A 182 -7.42 -0.84 -6.93
N ILE A 183 -8.40 -1.68 -7.27
CA ILE A 183 -8.19 -2.85 -8.14
C ILE A 183 -7.74 -2.41 -9.54
N MET A 184 -8.38 -1.38 -10.10
CA MET A 184 -7.99 -0.83 -11.40
C MET A 184 -6.54 -0.33 -11.38
N LEU A 185 -6.14 0.39 -10.34
CA LEU A 185 -4.77 0.86 -10.21
C LEU A 185 -3.79 -0.32 -10.17
N ILE A 186 -4.06 -1.34 -9.36
CA ILE A 186 -3.23 -2.54 -9.25
C ILE A 186 -3.05 -3.20 -10.63
N ILE A 187 -4.15 -3.45 -11.32
CA ILE A 187 -4.13 -4.12 -12.63
C ILE A 187 -3.38 -3.26 -13.66
N LEU A 188 -3.69 -1.98 -13.74
CA LEU A 188 -3.11 -1.09 -14.75
C LEU A 188 -1.64 -0.78 -14.50
N CYS A 189 -1.21 -0.65 -13.25
CA CYS A 189 0.22 -0.54 -12.91
C CYS A 189 0.96 -1.82 -13.29
N THR A 190 0.40 -3.00 -12.99
CA THR A 190 1.00 -4.28 -13.39
C THR A 190 1.10 -4.41 -14.91
N ILE A 191 0.03 -4.05 -15.65
CA ILE A 191 0.04 -4.05 -17.12
C ILE A 191 1.07 -3.04 -17.64
N GLY A 192 1.14 -1.85 -17.08
CA GLY A 192 2.11 -0.81 -17.45
C GLY A 192 3.55 -1.28 -17.27
N MET A 193 3.85 -1.95 -16.17
CA MET A 193 5.16 -2.54 -15.93
C MET A 193 5.49 -3.65 -16.94
N LEU A 194 4.55 -4.55 -17.22
CA LEU A 194 4.72 -5.61 -18.22
C LEU A 194 4.88 -5.04 -19.65
N TYR A 195 4.17 -3.97 -19.97
CA TYR A 195 4.30 -3.31 -21.26
C TYR A 195 5.67 -2.71 -21.46
N VAL A 196 6.17 -1.97 -20.48
CA VAL A 196 7.51 -1.35 -20.50
C VAL A 196 8.61 -2.41 -20.54
N GLY A 197 8.43 -3.53 -19.85
CA GLY A 197 9.39 -4.64 -19.82
C GLY A 197 9.34 -5.57 -21.03
N GLY A 198 8.46 -5.32 -22.03
CA GLY A 198 8.45 -6.05 -23.30
C GLY A 198 7.61 -7.30 -23.36
N PHE A 199 6.71 -7.55 -22.40
CA PHE A 199 5.84 -8.73 -22.40
C PHE A 199 4.95 -8.84 -23.67
N PHE A 200 4.43 -7.72 -24.16
CA PHE A 200 3.54 -7.67 -25.31
C PHE A 200 4.25 -7.53 -26.67
N GLY A 201 5.58 -7.50 -26.66
CA GLY A 201 6.39 -7.30 -27.87
C GLY A 201 7.75 -6.72 -27.55
N ALA A 202 8.16 -5.69 -28.31
CA ALA A 202 9.41 -4.98 -28.04
C ALA A 202 9.29 -4.14 -26.75
N ASP A 203 10.32 -4.16 -25.93
CA ASP A 203 10.47 -3.26 -24.80
C ASP A 203 10.81 -1.82 -25.24
N THR A 204 11.08 -0.91 -24.31
CA THR A 204 11.43 0.48 -24.60
C THR A 204 12.76 0.64 -25.35
N SER A 205 13.62 -0.36 -25.35
CA SER A 205 14.88 -0.41 -26.11
C SER A 205 14.76 -1.13 -27.46
N GLY A 206 13.57 -1.67 -27.79
CA GLY A 206 13.30 -2.41 -29.01
C GLY A 206 13.67 -3.90 -28.97
N CYS A 207 14.01 -4.43 -27.80
CA CYS A 207 14.28 -5.84 -27.57
C CYS A 207 12.99 -6.65 -27.44
N THR A 208 12.95 -7.86 -28.01
CA THR A 208 11.78 -8.76 -27.98
C THR A 208 12.03 -10.04 -27.17
N ASP A 209 13.12 -10.11 -26.43
CA ASP A 209 13.59 -11.32 -25.76
C ASP A 209 12.62 -11.78 -24.64
N TYR A 210 11.83 -10.87 -24.09
CA TYR A 210 10.90 -11.12 -23.00
C TYR A 210 9.43 -11.23 -23.45
N ALA A 211 9.18 -11.26 -24.75
CA ALA A 211 7.83 -11.37 -25.28
C ALA A 211 7.16 -12.68 -24.82
N GLY A 212 6.07 -12.58 -24.07
CA GLY A 212 5.35 -13.71 -23.49
C GLY A 212 5.96 -14.30 -22.21
N ASP A 213 7.11 -13.81 -21.76
CA ASP A 213 7.69 -14.17 -20.45
C ASP A 213 7.32 -13.14 -19.39
N PHE A 214 6.37 -13.49 -18.52
CA PHE A 214 5.89 -12.61 -17.45
C PHE A 214 7.01 -12.23 -16.47
N ILE A 215 7.83 -13.20 -16.07
CA ILE A 215 8.86 -13.00 -15.04
C ILE A 215 10.02 -12.19 -15.63
N GLY A 216 10.45 -12.53 -16.84
CA GLY A 216 11.50 -11.81 -17.53
C GLY A 216 11.10 -10.37 -17.85
N ALA A 217 9.92 -10.15 -18.43
CA ALA A 217 9.42 -8.81 -18.72
C ALA A 217 9.24 -7.96 -17.45
N PHE A 218 8.73 -8.56 -16.36
CA PHE A 218 8.59 -7.84 -15.10
C PHE A 218 9.95 -7.45 -14.52
N GLY A 219 10.96 -8.31 -14.61
CA GLY A 219 12.33 -8.02 -14.18
C GLY A 219 13.03 -6.96 -15.04
N ASN A 220 12.76 -6.96 -16.36
CA ASN A 220 13.32 -6.01 -17.32
C ASN A 220 12.60 -4.66 -17.33
N THR A 221 11.64 -4.44 -16.45
CA THR A 221 10.82 -3.22 -16.44
C THR A 221 11.53 -2.06 -15.76
N ASP A 222 11.44 -0.87 -16.35
CA ASP A 222 11.73 0.38 -15.65
C ASP A 222 10.47 0.80 -14.85
N ALA A 223 10.50 0.60 -13.53
CA ALA A 223 9.41 0.95 -12.65
C ALA A 223 9.08 2.46 -12.65
N PHE A 224 10.09 3.32 -12.89
CA PHE A 224 9.89 4.77 -12.98
C PHE A 224 9.12 5.19 -14.22
N VAL A 225 9.07 4.34 -15.24
CA VAL A 225 8.28 4.53 -16.45
C VAL A 225 6.96 3.77 -16.38
N GLY A 226 6.98 2.49 -16.02
CA GLY A 226 5.80 1.61 -16.01
C GLY A 226 4.71 2.03 -15.01
N LEU A 227 5.08 2.39 -13.78
CA LEU A 227 4.13 2.82 -12.76
C LEU A 227 3.42 4.14 -13.10
N PRO A 228 4.09 5.22 -13.57
CA PRO A 228 3.40 6.43 -14.02
C PRO A 228 2.42 6.19 -15.16
N TRP A 229 2.75 5.38 -16.15
CA TRP A 229 1.84 5.05 -17.25
C TRP A 229 0.58 4.33 -16.73
N GLY A 230 0.74 3.30 -15.92
CA GLY A 230 -0.38 2.61 -15.29
C GLY A 230 -1.22 3.56 -14.42
N GLY A 231 -0.56 4.42 -13.64
CA GLY A 231 -1.19 5.41 -12.79
C GLY A 231 -1.99 6.48 -13.54
N ILE A 232 -1.51 6.98 -14.68
CA ILE A 232 -2.24 7.95 -15.52
C ILE A 232 -3.52 7.31 -16.06
N ILE A 233 -3.43 6.10 -16.61
CA ILE A 233 -4.59 5.40 -17.16
C ILE A 233 -5.60 5.10 -16.04
N ALA A 234 -5.13 4.65 -14.88
CA ALA A 234 -5.98 4.42 -13.71
C ALA A 234 -6.69 5.70 -13.26
N LEU A 235 -5.98 6.84 -13.24
CA LEU A 235 -6.58 8.13 -12.90
C LEU A 235 -7.68 8.51 -13.88
N VAL A 236 -7.44 8.43 -15.20
CA VAL A 236 -8.44 8.76 -16.22
C VAL A 236 -9.68 7.89 -16.07
N LEU A 237 -9.51 6.58 -15.88
CA LEU A 237 -10.64 5.67 -15.68
C LEU A 237 -11.36 5.92 -14.36
N THR A 238 -10.65 6.30 -13.30
CA THR A 238 -11.28 6.66 -12.00
C THR A 238 -12.12 7.94 -12.13
N VAL A 239 -11.69 8.91 -12.94
CA VAL A 239 -12.47 10.15 -13.20
C VAL A 239 -13.74 9.87 -14.02
N ILE A 240 -13.67 8.90 -14.94
CA ILE A 240 -14.83 8.51 -15.77
C ILE A 240 -15.84 7.70 -14.94
N TYR A 241 -15.37 6.90 -13.99
CA TYR A 241 -16.19 6.12 -13.08
C TYR A 241 -16.97 6.98 -12.10
#